data_b1a48aa2c7b360b763373b8364bb3c77
#
_entry.id   b1a48aa2c7b360b763373b8364bb3c77
#
_cell.length_a   1.000
_cell.length_b   1.000
_cell.length_c   1.000
_cell.angle_alpha   90.00
_cell.angle_beta   90.00
_cell.angle_gamma   90.00
#
_symmetry.space_group_name_H-M   'P 1'
#
loop_
_entity.id
_entity.type
_entity.pdbx_description
1 polymer ?
#
loop_
_entity_poly.entity_id
_entity_poly.type
_entity_poly.pdbx_seq_one_letter_code
_entity_poly.pdbx_strand_id
1 'polypeptide(L)'
;MTKKKIERLSVIHRREINWLKWYFLRDKKNPKKTILEQKIHEAFLENDVEQSVFLVNLKSVTDEYIKISDRKMLKTIKEVYVYENLNVIGACQKILYLSPSSAYSHINRWFDKYFVSTYKHIPLLK
;
A
#
# COMPACT_ATOMS: atom_id res chain seq x y z
N MET A 1 2.23 -23.22 -8.59
CA MET A 1 1.85 -23.01 -7.17
C MET A 1 2.23 -21.62 -6.70
N THR A 2 3.53 -21.29 -6.73
CA THR A 2 4.00 -19.98 -6.26
C THR A 2 3.38 -18.82 -7.04
N LYS A 3 3.34 -18.92 -8.35
CA LYS A 3 2.76 -17.88 -9.22
C LYS A 3 1.27 -17.64 -8.89
N LYS A 4 0.53 -18.71 -8.67
CA LYS A 4 -0.89 -18.64 -8.34
C LYS A 4 -1.12 -17.95 -7.00
N LYS A 5 -0.25 -18.22 -6.00
CA LYS A 5 -0.32 -17.57 -4.69
C LYS A 5 -0.01 -16.08 -4.77
N ILE A 6 0.96 -15.69 -5.61
CA ILE A 6 1.32 -14.30 -5.83
C ILE A 6 0.13 -13.54 -6.41
N GLU A 7 -0.52 -14.11 -7.42
CA GLU A 7 -1.71 -13.52 -8.02
C GLU A 7 -2.84 -13.38 -7.00
N ARG A 8 -2.99 -14.37 -6.13
CA ARG A 8 -4.00 -14.33 -5.07
C ARG A 8 -3.77 -13.18 -4.11
N LEU A 9 -2.52 -12.93 -3.71
CA LEU A 9 -2.20 -11.80 -2.83
C LEU A 9 -2.56 -10.46 -3.48
N SER A 10 -2.24 -10.29 -4.76
CA SER A 10 -2.57 -9.05 -5.46
C SER A 10 -4.09 -8.85 -5.58
N VAL A 11 -4.85 -9.92 -5.64
CA VAL A 11 -6.31 -9.85 -5.69
C VAL A 11 -6.88 -9.57 -4.31
N ILE A 12 -6.43 -10.32 -3.30
CA ILE A 12 -6.94 -10.20 -1.92
C ILE A 12 -6.69 -8.80 -1.36
N HIS A 13 -5.51 -8.25 -1.63
CA HIS A 13 -5.09 -6.96 -1.08
C HIS A 13 -5.14 -5.83 -2.10
N ARG A 14 -5.97 -5.97 -3.13
CA ARG A 14 -6.05 -4.99 -4.23
C ARG A 14 -6.30 -3.57 -3.73
N ARG A 15 -7.22 -3.41 -2.79
CA ARG A 15 -7.56 -2.08 -2.26
C ARG A 15 -6.37 -1.45 -1.55
N GLU A 16 -5.70 -2.21 -0.70
CA GLU A 16 -4.53 -1.74 0.05
C GLU A 16 -3.37 -1.43 -0.90
N ILE A 17 -3.19 -2.24 -1.93
CA ILE A 17 -2.16 -2.00 -2.94
C ILE A 17 -2.45 -0.70 -3.68
N ASN A 18 -3.69 -0.44 -4.05
CA ASN A 18 -4.06 0.81 -4.72
C ASN A 18 -3.79 2.02 -3.81
N TRP A 19 -4.10 1.91 -2.53
CA TRP A 19 -3.83 2.98 -1.57
C TRP A 19 -2.34 3.27 -1.45
N LEU A 20 -1.50 2.22 -1.44
CA LEU A 20 -0.05 2.39 -1.42
C LEU A 20 0.46 3.03 -2.70
N LYS A 21 -0.11 2.69 -3.83
CA LYS A 21 0.23 3.35 -5.09
C LYS A 21 -0.10 4.84 -5.03
N TRP A 22 -1.26 5.20 -4.50
CA TRP A 22 -1.61 6.61 -4.31
C TRP A 22 -0.63 7.31 -3.38
N TYR A 23 -0.18 6.61 -2.35
CA TYR A 23 0.71 7.19 -1.34
C TYR A 23 2.12 7.44 -1.88
N PHE A 24 2.66 6.50 -2.64
CA PHE A 24 4.06 6.57 -3.08
C PHE A 24 4.26 7.16 -4.48
N LEU A 25 3.32 6.97 -5.39
CA LEU A 25 3.50 7.41 -6.77
C LEU A 25 3.12 8.86 -6.94
N ARG A 26 3.79 9.55 -7.88
CA ARG A 26 3.51 10.95 -8.18
C ARG A 26 2.32 11.06 -9.11
N ASP A 27 1.56 12.14 -8.95
CA ASP A 27 0.46 12.45 -9.85
C ASP A 27 1.01 12.82 -11.23
N LYS A 28 0.41 12.29 -12.28
CA LYS A 28 0.89 12.52 -13.65
C LYS A 28 0.72 13.98 -14.09
N LYS A 29 -0.35 14.61 -13.65
CA LYS A 29 -0.64 16.00 -14.02
C LYS A 29 0.08 17.01 -13.13
N ASN A 30 0.39 16.62 -11.90
CA ASN A 30 1.07 17.48 -10.95
C ASN A 30 2.16 16.70 -10.21
N PRO A 31 3.32 16.49 -10.85
CA PRO A 31 4.37 15.62 -10.28
C PRO A 31 4.98 16.10 -8.97
N LYS A 32 4.68 17.32 -8.53
CA LYS A 32 5.12 17.81 -7.22
C LYS A 32 4.35 17.17 -6.07
N LYS A 33 3.21 16.57 -6.38
CA LYS A 33 2.36 15.89 -5.38
C LYS A 33 2.27 14.40 -5.68
N THR A 34 2.05 13.61 -4.62
CA THR A 34 1.67 12.21 -4.81
C THR A 34 0.22 12.16 -5.31
N ILE A 35 -0.18 11.01 -5.82
CA ILE A 35 -1.56 10.81 -6.26
C ILE A 35 -2.52 11.08 -5.10
N LEU A 36 -2.18 10.61 -3.90
CA LEU A 36 -3.02 10.81 -2.71
C LEU A 36 -3.14 12.29 -2.35
N GLU A 37 -2.02 13.01 -2.36
CA GLU A 37 -2.03 14.45 -2.08
C GLU A 37 -2.89 15.21 -3.09
N GLN A 38 -2.82 14.84 -4.36
CA GLN A 38 -3.64 15.45 -5.39
C GLN A 38 -5.12 15.15 -5.19
N LYS A 39 -5.46 13.93 -4.81
CA LYS A 39 -6.85 13.57 -4.50
C LYS A 39 -7.41 14.36 -3.31
N ILE A 40 -6.58 14.57 -2.28
CA ILE A 40 -6.97 15.39 -1.13
C ILE A 40 -7.26 16.82 -1.57
N HIS A 41 -6.36 17.39 -2.39
CA HIS A 41 -6.52 18.74 -2.91
C HIS A 41 -7.83 18.88 -3.69
N GLU A 42 -8.11 17.94 -4.59
CA GLU A 42 -9.33 17.96 -5.39
C GLU A 42 -10.59 17.83 -4.53
N ALA A 43 -10.55 16.98 -3.51
CA ALA A 43 -11.69 16.83 -2.60
C ALA A 43 -12.00 18.12 -1.84
N PHE A 44 -10.95 18.84 -1.41
CA PHE A 44 -11.15 20.15 -0.78
C PHE A 44 -11.73 21.18 -1.74
N LEU A 45 -11.25 21.20 -2.97
CA LEU A 45 -11.75 22.13 -3.98
C LEU A 45 -13.23 21.88 -4.31
N GLU A 46 -13.63 20.62 -4.28
CA GLU A 46 -15.01 20.23 -4.56
C GLU A 46 -15.93 20.28 -3.34
N ASN A 47 -15.37 20.64 -2.19
CA ASN A 47 -16.10 20.66 -0.90
C ASN A 47 -16.70 19.29 -0.56
N ASP A 48 -16.03 18.23 -0.97
CA ASP A 48 -16.44 16.86 -0.66
C ASP A 48 -15.89 16.48 0.71
N VAL A 49 -16.67 16.75 1.76
CA VAL A 49 -16.24 16.58 3.15
C VAL A 49 -15.92 15.11 3.46
N GLU A 50 -16.80 14.20 3.06
CA GLU A 50 -16.61 12.78 3.34
C GLU A 50 -15.33 12.25 2.70
N GLN A 51 -15.11 12.58 1.44
CA GLN A 51 -13.92 12.14 0.72
C GLN A 51 -12.66 12.78 1.31
N SER A 52 -12.73 14.07 1.66
CA SER A 52 -11.60 14.76 2.29
C SER A 52 -11.19 14.09 3.59
N VAL A 53 -12.16 13.79 4.45
CA VAL A 53 -11.90 13.13 5.74
C VAL A 53 -11.30 11.75 5.52
N PHE A 54 -11.87 10.97 4.62
CA PHE A 54 -11.36 9.64 4.31
C PHE A 54 -9.90 9.70 3.84
N LEU A 55 -9.62 10.55 2.86
CA LEU A 55 -8.29 10.62 2.24
C LEU A 55 -7.22 11.14 3.22
N VAL A 56 -7.55 12.14 4.02
CA VAL A 56 -6.63 12.66 5.03
C VAL A 56 -6.34 11.59 6.09
N ASN A 57 -7.36 10.89 6.54
CA ASN A 57 -7.19 9.80 7.50
C ASN A 57 -6.37 8.66 6.91
N LEU A 58 -6.61 8.32 5.65
CA LEU A 58 -5.83 7.29 4.96
C LEU A 58 -4.35 7.66 4.93
N LYS A 59 -4.05 8.91 4.60
CA LYS A 59 -2.66 9.38 4.58
C LYS A 59 -2.02 9.27 5.97
N SER A 60 -2.73 9.71 6.99
CA SER A 60 -2.24 9.69 8.37
C SER A 60 -1.98 8.27 8.86
N VAL A 61 -2.92 7.36 8.65
CA VAL A 61 -2.77 5.96 9.05
C VAL A 61 -1.63 5.30 8.30
N THR A 62 -1.52 5.57 7.01
CA THR A 62 -0.44 5.01 6.19
C THR A 62 0.92 5.54 6.64
N ASP A 63 1.04 6.84 6.92
CA ASP A 63 2.27 7.43 7.48
C ASP A 63 2.71 6.70 8.74
N GLU A 64 1.80 6.46 9.67
CA GLU A 64 2.12 5.78 10.92
C GLU A 64 2.51 4.32 10.70
N TYR A 65 1.78 3.63 9.84
CA TYR A 65 2.06 2.22 9.57
C TYR A 65 3.45 2.04 8.92
N ILE A 66 3.79 2.94 8.00
CA ILE A 66 5.10 2.92 7.35
C ILE A 66 6.22 3.15 8.36
N LYS A 67 6.02 4.07 9.31
CA LYS A 67 7.04 4.35 10.35
C LYS A 67 7.37 3.14 11.20
N ILE A 68 6.39 2.30 11.50
CA ILE A 68 6.60 1.13 12.35
C ILE A 68 6.93 -0.13 11.55
N SER A 69 6.88 -0.07 10.23
CA SER A 69 7.14 -1.23 9.38
C SER A 69 8.63 -1.55 9.31
N ASP A 70 8.93 -2.84 9.24
CA ASP A 70 10.29 -3.30 8.98
C ASP A 70 10.77 -2.78 7.62
N ARG A 71 12.00 -2.27 7.58
CA ARG A 71 12.56 -1.65 6.38
C ARG A 71 12.64 -2.59 5.18
N LYS A 72 13.08 -3.82 5.42
CA LYS A 72 13.20 -4.81 4.34
C LYS A 72 11.84 -5.20 3.80
N MET A 73 10.88 -5.37 4.69
CA MET A 73 9.51 -5.69 4.28
C MET A 73 8.90 -4.52 3.50
N LEU A 74 9.06 -3.30 4.00
CA LEU A 74 8.54 -2.12 3.31
C LEU A 74 9.16 -1.98 1.92
N LYS A 75 10.47 -2.20 1.80
CA LYS A 75 11.14 -2.16 0.50
C LYS A 75 10.57 -3.22 -0.43
N THR A 76 10.32 -4.41 0.08
CA THR A 76 9.72 -5.50 -0.69
C THR A 76 8.34 -5.11 -1.22
N ILE A 77 7.49 -4.57 -0.34
CA ILE A 77 6.15 -4.14 -0.71
C ILE A 77 6.22 -3.09 -1.82
N LYS A 78 7.11 -2.12 -1.69
CA LYS A 78 7.26 -1.05 -2.68
C LYS A 78 7.76 -1.60 -4.02
N GLU A 79 8.79 -2.45 -4.01
CA GLU A 79 9.38 -2.96 -5.25
C GLU A 79 8.45 -3.93 -5.99
N VAL A 80 7.68 -4.71 -5.26
CA VAL A 80 6.80 -5.71 -5.87
C VAL A 80 5.46 -5.11 -6.28
N TYR A 81 4.82 -4.34 -5.41
CA TYR A 81 3.42 -3.94 -5.59
C TYR A 81 3.21 -2.50 -5.99
N VAL A 82 4.15 -1.62 -5.68
CA VAL A 82 4.03 -0.19 -6.03
C VAL A 82 4.76 0.11 -7.32
N TYR A 83 6.08 -0.14 -7.35
CA TYR A 83 6.92 0.16 -8.51
C TYR A 83 6.99 -0.99 -9.52
N GLU A 84 6.66 -2.19 -9.07
CA GLU A 84 6.59 -3.38 -9.92
C GLU A 84 7.91 -3.69 -10.62
N ASN A 85 9.02 -3.41 -9.93
CA ASN A 85 10.37 -3.69 -10.43
C ASN A 85 10.81 -5.14 -10.18
N LEU A 86 10.21 -5.79 -9.19
CA LEU A 86 10.52 -7.17 -8.81
C LEU A 86 9.23 -7.96 -8.64
N ASN A 87 9.32 -9.28 -8.84
CA ASN A 87 8.26 -10.18 -8.38
C ASN A 87 8.64 -10.69 -6.98
N VAL A 88 7.76 -11.47 -6.37
CA VAL A 88 8.00 -11.99 -5.02
C VAL A 88 9.25 -12.85 -4.95
N ILE A 89 9.50 -13.66 -5.97
CA ILE A 89 10.70 -14.52 -6.02
C ILE A 89 11.96 -13.65 -6.03
N GLY A 90 11.97 -12.60 -6.86
CA GLY A 90 13.11 -11.67 -6.91
C GLY A 90 13.33 -10.98 -5.58
N ALA A 91 12.27 -10.60 -4.89
CA ALA A 91 12.37 -9.97 -3.58
C ALA A 91 12.89 -10.94 -2.51
N CYS A 92 12.48 -12.21 -2.58
CA CYS A 92 13.00 -13.25 -1.69
C CYS A 92 14.52 -13.36 -1.81
N GLN A 93 15.02 -13.29 -3.04
CA GLN A 93 16.45 -13.47 -3.32
C GLN A 93 17.26 -12.22 -3.02
N LYS A 94 16.73 -11.05 -3.32
CA LYS A 94 17.49 -9.78 -3.28
C LYS A 94 17.30 -8.96 -2.02
N ILE A 95 16.18 -9.10 -1.34
CA ILE A 95 15.84 -8.24 -0.21
C ILE A 95 15.64 -9.03 1.08
N LEU A 96 14.76 -10.01 1.04
CA LEU A 96 14.31 -10.72 2.24
C LEU A 96 15.20 -11.87 2.65
N TYR A 97 15.85 -12.52 1.68
CA TYR A 97 16.66 -13.73 1.92
C TYR A 97 15.86 -14.81 2.63
N LEU A 98 14.61 -15.00 2.20
CA LEU A 98 13.69 -15.99 2.75
C LEU A 98 13.25 -16.95 1.65
N SER A 99 12.75 -18.11 2.06
CA SER A 99 12.10 -19.01 1.10
C SER A 99 10.82 -18.36 0.58
N PRO A 100 10.35 -18.73 -0.62
CA PRO A 100 9.12 -18.16 -1.16
C PRO A 100 7.91 -18.31 -0.24
N SER A 101 7.75 -19.45 0.42
CA SER A 101 6.61 -19.66 1.31
C SER A 101 6.67 -18.76 2.54
N SER A 102 7.86 -18.58 3.12
CA SER A 102 8.06 -17.67 4.26
C SER A 102 7.79 -16.22 3.85
N ALA A 103 8.34 -15.81 2.69
CA ALA A 103 8.13 -14.47 2.17
C ALA A 103 6.64 -14.20 1.93
N TYR A 104 5.95 -15.15 1.31
CA TYR A 104 4.52 -15.05 1.07
C TYR A 104 3.76 -14.82 2.37
N SER A 105 4.05 -15.61 3.41
CA SER A 105 3.39 -15.46 4.71
C SER A 105 3.66 -14.11 5.35
N HIS A 106 4.91 -13.63 5.29
CA HIS A 106 5.27 -12.32 5.84
C HIS A 106 4.58 -11.18 5.10
N ILE A 107 4.52 -11.25 3.77
CA ILE A 107 3.86 -10.24 2.95
C ILE A 107 2.37 -10.21 3.27
N ASN A 108 1.73 -11.38 3.32
CA ASN A 108 0.32 -11.48 3.64
C ASN A 108 0.02 -10.86 5.01
N ARG A 109 0.84 -11.16 6.01
CA ARG A 109 0.68 -10.62 7.35
C ARG A 109 0.84 -9.10 7.37
N TRP A 110 1.78 -8.58 6.58
CA TRP A 110 1.99 -7.14 6.48
C TRP A 110 0.71 -6.44 5.98
N PHE A 111 0.09 -6.96 4.94
CA PHE A 111 -1.15 -6.40 4.40
C PHE A 111 -2.31 -6.55 5.38
N ASP A 112 -2.40 -7.69 6.08
CA ASP A 112 -3.46 -7.88 7.07
C ASP A 112 -3.36 -6.85 8.20
N LYS A 113 -2.15 -6.56 8.66
CA LYS A 113 -1.93 -5.55 9.69
C LYS A 113 -2.26 -4.14 9.17
N TYR A 114 -1.95 -3.86 7.93
CA TYR A 114 -2.30 -2.60 7.30
C TYR A 114 -3.82 -2.47 7.22
N PHE A 115 -4.50 -3.51 6.79
CA PHE A 115 -5.96 -3.54 6.76
C PHE A 115 -6.55 -3.27 8.14
N VAL A 116 -6.05 -3.93 9.18
CA VAL A 116 -6.54 -3.72 10.55
C VAL A 116 -6.34 -2.27 10.99
N SER A 117 -5.18 -1.68 10.67
CA SER A 117 -4.91 -0.28 11.00
C SER A 117 -5.91 0.66 10.33
N THR A 118 -6.17 0.43 9.04
CA THR A 118 -7.14 1.27 8.32
C THR A 118 -8.55 1.06 8.85
N TYR A 119 -8.92 -0.18 9.14
CA TYR A 119 -10.25 -0.50 9.66
C TYR A 119 -10.53 0.20 10.98
N LYS A 120 -9.54 0.24 11.87
CA LYS A 120 -9.70 0.84 13.21
C LYS A 120 -9.75 2.36 13.20
N HIS A 121 -9.04 2.98 12.28
CA HIS A 121 -8.80 4.43 12.32
C HIS A 121 -9.44 5.22 11.20
N ILE A 122 -9.99 4.57 10.21
CA ILE A 122 -10.65 5.23 9.08
C ILE A 122 -12.12 4.81 9.06
N PRO A 123 -13.06 5.78 9.13
CA PRO A 123 -14.47 5.44 8.96
C PRO A 123 -14.66 4.77 7.60
N LEU A 124 -15.27 3.60 7.60
CA LEU A 124 -15.46 2.85 6.36
C LEU A 124 -16.53 3.53 5.52
N LEU A 125 -16.22 3.70 4.25
CA LEU A 125 -17.22 4.11 3.27
C LEU A 125 -18.11 2.90 3.02
N LYS A 126 -19.35 3.06 3.30
CA LYS A 126 -20.30 1.98 3.14
C LYS A 126 -20.89 1.96 1.75
#